data_3f66645ba9b6dc98a22f065c1b2d4195
#
_entry.id   3f66645ba9b6dc98a22f065c1b2d4195
#
_cell.length_a   1.000
_cell.length_b   1.000
_cell.length_c   1.000
_cell.angle_alpha   90.00
_cell.angle_beta   90.00
_cell.angle_gamma   90.00
#
_symmetry.space_group_name_H-M   'P 1'
#
loop_
_entity.id
_entity.type
_entity.pdbx_description
1 polymer ?
#
loop_
_entity_poly.entity_id
_entity_poly.type
_entity_poly.pdbx_seq_one_letter_code
_entity_poly.pdbx_strand_id
1 'polypeptide(L)'
;MIELKNISKQYCKETTILKDIDLCIEDGDYIALMGPSGAGKTTLMNIMGCLDRATQGEYFLDGNEISDYPEKEKARLRNEKFGFVVQDFALINEMTVYENVRLPLRYSRKRLKEERIYIENILKDLEIEDKKEIRVCDLSGGQQQRVAIARAIVNSPEIILADEPTGALDQETGREVMEIFSKLNQQGKTI
;
A
#
# COMPACT_ATOMS: atom_id res chain seq x y z
N MET A 1 13.00 -1.00 -7.49
CA MET A 1 13.81 0.08 -6.88
C MET A 1 13.11 1.43 -7.01
N ILE A 2 13.03 2.23 -5.92
CA ILE A 2 12.53 3.62 -5.90
C ILE A 2 13.72 4.56 -5.72
N GLU A 3 13.83 5.60 -6.54
CA GLU A 3 14.82 6.65 -6.37
C GLU A 3 14.14 8.02 -6.48
N LEU A 4 14.26 8.84 -5.45
CA LEU A 4 13.76 10.21 -5.37
C LEU A 4 14.96 11.15 -5.33
N LYS A 5 14.96 12.20 -6.18
CA LYS A 5 16.02 13.19 -6.24
C LYS A 5 15.45 14.59 -6.06
N ASN A 6 15.91 15.28 -5.03
CA ASN A 6 15.54 16.67 -4.71
C ASN A 6 14.01 16.86 -4.63
N ILE A 7 13.27 15.87 -4.13
CA ILE A 7 11.81 15.94 -4.04
C ILE A 7 11.38 17.02 -3.07
N SER A 8 10.60 17.96 -3.58
CA SER A 8 9.96 18.99 -2.76
C SER A 8 8.45 19.00 -3.02
N LYS A 9 7.66 19.28 -1.96
CA LYS A 9 6.20 19.35 -2.04
C LYS A 9 5.66 20.57 -1.34
N GLN A 10 4.84 21.33 -2.08
CA GLN A 10 4.09 22.47 -1.58
C GLN A 10 2.63 22.32 -1.99
N TYR A 11 1.69 22.47 -1.06
CA TYR A 11 0.25 22.51 -1.36
C TYR A 11 -0.26 23.95 -1.55
N CYS A 12 0.34 24.91 -0.85
CA CYS A 12 0.05 26.33 -0.98
C CYS A 12 1.36 27.10 -1.10
N LYS A 13 1.33 28.32 -1.64
CA LYS A 13 2.53 29.13 -1.88
C LYS A 13 3.43 29.35 -0.64
N GLU A 14 2.87 29.21 0.57
CA GLU A 14 3.58 29.51 1.83
C GLU A 14 3.94 28.27 2.66
N THR A 15 3.46 27.07 2.29
CA THR A 15 3.65 25.88 3.11
C THR A 15 4.38 24.79 2.33
N THR A 16 5.69 24.63 2.61
CA THR A 16 6.51 23.53 2.11
C THR A 16 6.41 22.36 3.09
N ILE A 17 5.91 21.22 2.63
CA ILE A 17 5.75 20.00 3.44
C ILE A 17 7.00 19.11 3.31
N LEU A 18 7.53 18.98 2.11
CA LEU A 18 8.78 18.26 1.84
C LEU A 18 9.76 19.21 1.17
N LYS A 19 11.02 19.14 1.57
CA LYS A 19 12.05 20.00 1.03
C LYS A 19 13.32 19.20 0.72
N ASP A 20 13.70 19.19 -0.56
CA ASP A 20 14.95 18.62 -1.07
C ASP A 20 15.23 17.20 -0.53
N ILE A 21 14.24 16.31 -0.66
CA ILE A 21 14.36 14.92 -0.18
C ILE A 21 15.04 14.08 -1.26
N ASP A 22 16.14 13.47 -0.88
CA ASP A 22 16.82 12.41 -1.63
C ASP A 22 16.62 11.08 -0.89
N LEU A 23 16.12 10.06 -1.59
CA LEU A 23 15.83 8.75 -1.03
C LEU A 23 16.04 7.67 -2.09
N CYS A 24 16.75 6.61 -1.72
CA CYS A 24 16.87 5.39 -2.51
C CYS A 24 16.37 4.20 -1.71
N ILE A 25 15.49 3.39 -2.32
CA ILE A 25 14.92 2.17 -1.74
C ILE A 25 15.22 1.05 -2.73
N GLU A 26 15.96 0.06 -2.27
CA GLU A 26 16.29 -1.12 -3.06
C GLU A 26 15.17 -2.16 -3.00
N ASP A 27 15.18 -3.09 -3.95
CA ASP A 27 14.20 -4.18 -3.97
C ASP A 27 14.45 -5.11 -2.76
N GLY A 28 13.37 -5.39 -2.02
CA GLY A 28 13.40 -6.21 -0.81
C GLY A 28 13.73 -5.45 0.48
N ASP A 29 13.94 -4.13 0.43
CA ASP A 29 14.13 -3.33 1.63
C ASP A 29 12.87 -3.35 2.53
N TYR A 30 13.13 -3.29 3.86
CA TYR A 30 12.10 -3.08 4.88
C TYR A 30 12.40 -1.77 5.62
N ILE A 31 11.66 -0.71 5.29
CA ILE A 31 11.97 0.66 5.72
C ILE A 31 10.87 1.22 6.62
N ALA A 32 11.25 1.86 7.72
CA ALA A 32 10.34 2.62 8.56
C ALA A 32 10.61 4.12 8.44
N LEU A 33 9.60 4.88 7.99
CA LEU A 33 9.62 6.35 8.01
C LEU A 33 9.19 6.84 9.39
N MET A 34 10.12 7.45 10.13
CA MET A 34 9.88 7.94 11.47
C MET A 34 9.89 9.47 11.53
N GLY A 35 9.09 10.04 12.40
CA GLY A 35 9.03 11.49 12.62
C GLY A 35 7.73 11.91 13.31
N PRO A 36 7.65 13.15 13.82
CA PRO A 36 6.44 13.66 14.48
C PRO A 36 5.24 13.72 13.52
N SER A 37 4.05 13.89 14.10
CA SER A 37 2.85 14.17 13.29
C SER A 37 3.06 15.45 12.48
N GLY A 38 2.61 15.45 11.21
CA GLY A 38 2.79 16.59 10.30
C GLY A 38 4.18 16.70 9.66
N ALA A 39 5.12 15.79 9.92
CA ALA A 39 6.46 15.81 9.29
C ALA A 39 6.47 15.45 7.79
N GLY A 40 5.31 15.18 7.19
CA GLY A 40 5.23 14.88 5.75
C GLY A 40 5.34 13.41 5.38
N LYS A 41 5.33 12.47 6.36
CA LYS A 41 5.45 11.02 6.09
C LYS A 41 4.41 10.51 5.09
N THR A 42 3.12 10.76 5.35
CA THR A 42 2.02 10.39 4.45
C THR A 42 2.15 11.07 3.08
N THR A 43 2.62 12.33 3.03
CA THR A 43 2.85 13.05 1.78
C THR A 43 3.95 12.38 0.95
N LEU A 44 5.06 11.99 1.60
CA LEU A 44 6.15 11.28 0.92
C LEU A 44 5.69 9.91 0.40
N MET A 45 4.96 9.16 1.23
CA MET A 45 4.38 7.87 0.82
C MET A 45 3.39 8.02 -0.34
N ASN A 46 2.56 9.06 -0.34
CA ASN A 46 1.63 9.33 -1.44
C ASN A 46 2.38 9.66 -2.75
N ILE A 47 3.50 10.37 -2.68
CA ILE A 47 4.35 10.63 -3.85
C ILE A 47 4.97 9.31 -4.34
N MET A 48 5.58 8.52 -3.45
CA MET A 48 6.16 7.22 -3.81
C MET A 48 5.12 6.28 -4.43
N GLY A 49 3.91 6.25 -3.86
CA GLY A 49 2.81 5.44 -4.37
C GLY A 49 2.08 6.02 -5.59
N CYS A 50 2.58 7.10 -6.19
CA CYS A 50 1.94 7.78 -7.32
C CYS A 50 0.51 8.28 -7.03
N LEU A 51 0.13 8.48 -5.76
CA LEU A 51 -1.16 9.07 -5.36
C LEU A 51 -1.13 10.60 -5.38
N ASP A 52 0.05 11.19 -5.24
CA ASP A 52 0.28 12.63 -5.35
C ASP A 52 1.52 12.90 -6.22
N ARG A 53 1.73 14.16 -6.60
CA ARG A 53 2.89 14.60 -7.38
C ARG A 53 3.80 15.48 -6.55
N ALA A 54 5.10 15.31 -6.70
CA ALA A 54 6.05 16.30 -6.23
C ALA A 54 5.83 17.64 -6.95
N THR A 55 6.13 18.75 -6.26
CA THR A 55 6.14 20.08 -6.87
C THR A 55 7.45 20.31 -7.64
N GLN A 56 8.54 19.71 -7.16
CA GLN A 56 9.87 19.74 -7.77
C GLN A 56 10.60 18.42 -7.50
N GLY A 57 11.64 18.15 -8.30
CA GLY A 57 12.47 16.96 -8.17
C GLY A 57 12.08 15.87 -9.17
N GLU A 58 12.84 14.79 -9.16
CA GLU A 58 12.70 13.67 -10.08
C GLU A 58 12.38 12.39 -9.32
N TYR A 59 11.46 11.59 -9.86
CA TYR A 59 11.09 10.29 -9.32
C TYR A 59 11.37 9.19 -10.35
N PHE A 60 12.24 8.26 -10.00
CA PHE A 60 12.56 7.08 -10.80
C PHE A 60 11.98 5.82 -10.14
N LEU A 61 11.28 5.01 -10.93
CA LEU A 61 10.81 3.69 -10.54
C LEU A 61 11.39 2.65 -11.51
N ASP A 62 12.15 1.70 -10.99
CA ASP A 62 12.87 0.68 -11.77
C ASP A 62 13.74 1.31 -12.87
N GLY A 63 14.43 2.42 -12.54
CA GLY A 63 15.29 3.18 -13.45
C GLY A 63 14.57 4.04 -14.48
N ASN A 64 13.24 4.03 -14.50
CA ASN A 64 12.46 4.88 -15.41
C ASN A 64 11.97 6.12 -14.67
N GLU A 65 12.21 7.30 -15.24
CA GLU A 65 11.66 8.53 -14.71
C GLU A 65 10.15 8.58 -14.93
N ILE A 66 9.40 8.74 -13.84
CA ILE A 66 7.92 8.72 -13.84
C ILE A 66 7.29 10.02 -13.35
N SER A 67 8.07 11.05 -13.06
CA SER A 67 7.62 12.34 -12.52
C SER A 67 6.46 12.91 -13.32
N ASP A 68 6.60 12.94 -14.65
CA ASP A 68 5.64 13.55 -15.58
C ASP A 68 4.69 12.55 -16.24
N TYR A 69 4.65 11.30 -15.75
CA TYR A 69 3.71 10.32 -16.31
C TYR A 69 2.27 10.83 -16.23
N PRO A 70 1.47 10.62 -17.28
CA PRO A 70 0.04 10.95 -17.26
C PRO A 70 -0.68 10.10 -16.21
N GLU A 71 -1.78 10.62 -15.67
CA GLU A 71 -2.53 9.96 -14.58
C GLU A 71 -2.94 8.52 -14.92
N LYS A 72 -3.25 8.24 -16.19
CA LYS A 72 -3.56 6.89 -16.66
C LYS A 72 -2.42 5.90 -16.44
N GLU A 73 -1.17 6.32 -16.72
CA GLU A 73 0.01 5.46 -16.52
C GLU A 73 0.34 5.34 -15.02
N LYS A 74 0.21 6.43 -14.25
CA LYS A 74 0.35 6.37 -12.79
C LYS A 74 -0.68 5.45 -12.15
N ALA A 75 -1.95 5.49 -12.60
CA ALA A 75 -2.99 4.58 -12.14
C ALA A 75 -2.66 3.11 -12.45
N ARG A 76 -2.02 2.86 -13.59
CA ARG A 76 -1.55 1.51 -13.95
C ARG A 76 -0.43 1.07 -13.02
N LEU A 77 0.58 1.91 -12.79
CA LEU A 77 1.67 1.60 -11.85
C LEU A 77 1.13 1.32 -10.45
N ARG A 78 0.18 2.14 -9.96
CA ARG A 78 -0.50 1.89 -8.66
C ARG A 78 -1.12 0.50 -8.58
N ASN A 79 -1.79 0.06 -9.63
CA ASN A 79 -2.44 -1.25 -9.65
C ASN A 79 -1.47 -2.42 -9.79
N GLU A 80 -0.39 -2.25 -10.57
CA GLU A 80 0.54 -3.32 -10.93
C GLU A 80 1.71 -3.46 -9.94
N LYS A 81 2.23 -2.34 -9.41
CA LYS A 81 3.48 -2.28 -8.65
C LYS A 81 3.29 -2.07 -7.15
N PHE A 82 2.19 -1.44 -6.75
CA PHE A 82 1.99 -0.99 -5.37
C PHE A 82 0.81 -1.69 -4.68
N GLY A 83 1.01 -2.07 -3.43
CA GLY A 83 -0.03 -2.40 -2.48
C GLY A 83 -0.13 -1.30 -1.42
N PHE A 84 -1.34 -0.87 -1.09
CA PHE A 84 -1.56 0.19 -0.09
C PHE A 84 -2.29 -0.36 1.12
N VAL A 85 -1.73 -0.13 2.29
CA VAL A 85 -2.35 -0.37 3.59
C VAL A 85 -2.38 0.95 4.34
N VAL A 86 -3.57 1.46 4.63
CA VAL A 86 -3.76 2.79 5.25
C VAL A 86 -4.41 2.67 6.62
N GLN A 87 -4.20 3.66 7.47
CA GLN A 87 -4.60 3.68 8.87
C GLN A 87 -6.09 3.36 9.10
N ASP A 88 -6.98 3.91 8.28
CA ASP A 88 -8.44 3.71 8.37
C ASP A 88 -8.91 2.51 7.52
N PHE A 89 -8.02 1.58 7.20
CA PHE A 89 -8.24 0.40 6.37
C PHE A 89 -8.73 0.72 4.95
N ALA A 90 -9.45 1.80 4.73
CA ALA A 90 -10.08 2.25 3.48
C ALA A 90 -10.87 1.11 2.78
N LEU A 91 -11.56 0.28 3.55
CA LEU A 91 -12.41 -0.79 3.07
C LEU A 91 -13.82 -0.26 2.76
N ILE A 92 -14.50 -0.91 1.83
CA ILE A 92 -15.91 -0.60 1.52
C ILE A 92 -16.77 -1.41 2.49
N ASN A 93 -17.34 -0.76 3.47
CA ASN A 93 -18.01 -1.36 4.62
C ASN A 93 -19.19 -2.27 4.24
N GLU A 94 -19.93 -1.94 3.18
CA GLU A 94 -21.10 -2.67 2.72
C GLU A 94 -20.73 -3.91 1.89
N MET A 95 -19.49 -4.00 1.44
CA MET A 95 -18.98 -5.16 0.71
C MET A 95 -18.47 -6.24 1.65
N THR A 96 -18.52 -7.48 1.16
CA THR A 96 -17.91 -8.62 1.84
C THR A 96 -16.38 -8.54 1.83
N VAL A 97 -15.72 -9.35 2.65
CA VAL A 97 -14.27 -9.55 2.62
C VAL A 97 -13.81 -9.92 1.21
N TYR A 98 -14.44 -10.92 0.61
CA TYR A 98 -14.12 -11.37 -0.75
C TYR A 98 -14.22 -10.24 -1.78
N GLU A 99 -15.30 -9.48 -1.75
CA GLU A 99 -15.54 -8.37 -2.68
C GLU A 99 -14.50 -7.26 -2.53
N ASN A 100 -14.12 -6.89 -1.29
CA ASN A 100 -13.07 -5.91 -1.04
C ASN A 100 -11.72 -6.35 -1.61
N VAL A 101 -11.33 -7.61 -1.35
CA VAL A 101 -10.04 -8.15 -1.84
C VAL A 101 -10.02 -8.27 -3.36
N ARG A 102 -11.16 -8.56 -3.96
CA ARG A 102 -11.31 -8.67 -5.42
C ARG A 102 -11.17 -7.35 -6.18
N LEU A 103 -11.43 -6.20 -5.52
CA LEU A 103 -11.50 -4.90 -6.20
C LEU A 103 -10.29 -4.58 -7.08
N PRO A 104 -9.02 -4.70 -6.62
CA PRO A 104 -7.87 -4.38 -7.47
C PRO A 104 -7.76 -5.26 -8.72
N LEU A 105 -8.22 -6.51 -8.66
CA LEU A 105 -8.20 -7.43 -9.80
C LEU A 105 -9.11 -6.98 -10.94
N ARG A 106 -10.21 -6.25 -10.64
CA ARG A 106 -11.11 -5.71 -11.66
C ARG A 106 -10.43 -4.69 -12.58
N TYR A 107 -9.39 -4.03 -12.09
CA TYR A 107 -8.61 -3.03 -12.83
C TYR A 107 -7.30 -3.60 -13.37
N SER A 108 -6.97 -4.85 -13.02
CA SER A 108 -5.78 -5.54 -13.51
C SER A 108 -5.95 -5.95 -14.97
N ARG A 109 -4.85 -5.85 -15.73
CA ARG A 109 -4.77 -6.41 -17.09
C ARG A 109 -4.59 -7.93 -17.08
N LYS A 110 -4.11 -8.48 -15.98
CA LYS A 110 -3.94 -9.94 -15.81
C LYS A 110 -5.28 -10.57 -15.49
N ARG A 111 -5.69 -11.55 -16.31
CA ARG A 111 -6.89 -12.35 -16.05
C ARG A 111 -6.47 -13.64 -15.35
N LEU A 112 -7.01 -13.86 -14.16
CA LEU A 112 -6.81 -15.11 -13.42
C LEU A 112 -7.86 -16.13 -13.88
N LYS A 113 -7.44 -17.35 -14.21
CA LYS A 113 -8.38 -18.43 -14.60
C LYS A 113 -9.22 -18.89 -13.41
N GLU A 114 -8.63 -18.94 -12.23
CA GLU A 114 -9.23 -19.43 -10.98
C GLU A 114 -9.19 -18.34 -9.91
N GLU A 115 -9.75 -17.15 -10.25
CA GLU A 115 -9.70 -15.95 -9.40
C GLU A 115 -10.20 -16.22 -7.97
N ARG A 116 -11.29 -17.00 -7.84
CA ARG A 116 -11.86 -17.31 -6.53
C ARG A 116 -10.90 -18.10 -5.65
N ILE A 117 -10.33 -19.17 -6.17
CA ILE A 117 -9.37 -20.01 -5.45
C ILE A 117 -8.13 -19.18 -5.06
N TYR A 118 -7.67 -18.32 -5.97
CA TYR A 118 -6.53 -17.46 -5.72
C TYR A 118 -6.78 -16.50 -4.54
N ILE A 119 -7.94 -15.85 -4.50
CA ILE A 119 -8.33 -14.96 -3.39
C ILE A 119 -8.49 -15.76 -2.09
N GLU A 120 -9.16 -16.93 -2.14
CA GLU A 120 -9.36 -17.79 -0.96
C GLU A 120 -8.02 -18.25 -0.36
N ASN A 121 -7.01 -18.55 -1.18
CA ASN A 121 -5.67 -18.87 -0.68
C ASN A 121 -5.02 -17.68 0.04
N ILE A 122 -5.10 -16.47 -0.51
CA ILE A 122 -4.60 -15.26 0.16
C ILE A 122 -5.31 -15.04 1.51
N LEU A 123 -6.63 -15.21 1.55
CA LEU A 123 -7.41 -15.07 2.79
C LEU A 123 -7.05 -16.14 3.82
N LYS A 124 -6.74 -17.35 3.37
CA LYS A 124 -6.28 -18.45 4.22
C LYS A 124 -4.90 -18.15 4.81
N ASP A 125 -3.95 -17.66 4.01
CA ASP A 125 -2.61 -17.29 4.46
C ASP A 125 -2.64 -16.15 5.49
N LEU A 126 -3.70 -15.32 5.45
CA LEU A 126 -3.97 -14.25 6.40
C LEU A 126 -4.97 -14.63 7.50
N GLU A 127 -5.35 -15.91 7.60
CA GLU A 127 -6.23 -16.46 8.67
C GLU A 127 -7.60 -15.74 8.76
N ILE A 128 -8.20 -15.39 7.61
CA ILE A 128 -9.50 -14.68 7.51
C ILE A 128 -10.44 -15.32 6.47
N GLU A 129 -10.13 -16.51 5.94
CA GLU A 129 -10.92 -17.18 4.91
C GLU A 129 -12.35 -17.51 5.36
N ASP A 130 -12.52 -17.89 6.63
CA ASP A 130 -13.81 -18.22 7.24
C ASP A 130 -14.79 -17.04 7.25
N LYS A 131 -14.29 -15.81 7.09
CA LYS A 131 -15.06 -14.56 7.03
C LYS A 131 -15.30 -14.04 5.61
N LYS A 132 -14.93 -14.77 4.57
CA LYS A 132 -14.94 -14.26 3.18
C LYS A 132 -16.28 -13.71 2.70
N GLU A 133 -17.39 -14.25 3.19
CA GLU A 133 -18.75 -13.82 2.85
C GLU A 133 -19.35 -12.82 3.86
N ILE A 134 -18.60 -12.47 4.92
CA ILE A 134 -19.02 -11.51 5.93
C ILE A 134 -18.76 -10.09 5.43
N ARG A 135 -19.64 -9.15 5.75
CA ARG A 135 -19.43 -7.72 5.47
C ARG A 135 -18.34 -7.17 6.36
N VAL A 136 -17.56 -6.24 5.81
CA VAL A 136 -16.42 -5.66 6.53
C VAL A 136 -16.86 -4.88 7.78
N CYS A 137 -18.04 -4.25 7.78
CA CYS A 137 -18.59 -3.56 8.96
C CYS A 137 -18.82 -4.48 10.15
N ASP A 138 -18.95 -5.80 9.96
CA ASP A 138 -19.21 -6.78 11.01
C ASP A 138 -17.90 -7.42 11.56
N LEU A 139 -16.73 -6.94 11.12
CA LEU A 139 -15.42 -7.44 11.51
C LEU A 139 -14.78 -6.59 12.62
N SER A 140 -13.94 -7.23 13.43
CA SER A 140 -13.05 -6.51 14.37
C SER A 140 -11.97 -5.71 13.61
N GLY A 141 -11.35 -4.73 14.28
CA GLY A 141 -10.29 -3.91 13.67
C GLY A 141 -9.12 -4.74 13.12
N GLY A 142 -8.67 -5.76 13.88
CA GLY A 142 -7.62 -6.67 13.41
C GLY A 142 -8.03 -7.50 12.19
N GLN A 143 -9.28 -7.95 12.14
CA GLN A 143 -9.82 -8.64 10.97
C GLN A 143 -9.92 -7.69 9.76
N GLN A 144 -10.37 -6.46 9.95
CA GLN A 144 -10.39 -5.44 8.90
C GLN A 144 -8.98 -5.17 8.36
N GLN A 145 -7.98 -5.10 9.25
CA GLN A 145 -6.59 -4.92 8.84
C GLN A 145 -6.07 -6.09 7.99
N ARG A 146 -6.37 -7.33 8.37
CA ARG A 146 -6.02 -8.51 7.55
C ARG A 146 -6.68 -8.45 6.17
N VAL A 147 -7.94 -7.98 6.07
CA VAL A 147 -8.62 -7.74 4.78
C VAL A 147 -7.94 -6.63 3.98
N ALA A 148 -7.54 -5.54 4.61
CA ALA A 148 -6.81 -4.45 3.94
C ALA A 148 -5.46 -4.93 3.38
N ILE A 149 -4.73 -5.77 4.13
CA ILE A 149 -3.49 -6.39 3.67
C ILE A 149 -3.78 -7.36 2.51
N ALA A 150 -4.81 -8.22 2.62
CA ALA A 150 -5.21 -9.12 1.53
C ALA A 150 -5.48 -8.36 0.24
N ARG A 151 -6.23 -7.26 0.33
CA ARG A 151 -6.52 -6.38 -0.81
C ARG A 151 -5.25 -5.73 -1.36
N ALA A 152 -4.33 -5.32 -0.51
CA ALA A 152 -3.07 -4.71 -0.93
C ALA A 152 -2.19 -5.68 -1.73
N ILE A 153 -2.16 -6.97 -1.35
CA ILE A 153 -1.26 -7.97 -1.96
C ILE A 153 -1.89 -8.77 -3.11
N VAL A 154 -3.19 -8.63 -3.37
CA VAL A 154 -3.93 -9.49 -4.33
C VAL A 154 -3.41 -9.40 -5.77
N ASN A 155 -2.85 -8.26 -6.19
CA ASN A 155 -2.18 -8.12 -7.49
C ASN A 155 -0.71 -8.56 -7.47
N SER A 156 -0.24 -9.15 -6.37
CA SER A 156 1.17 -9.51 -6.16
C SER A 156 2.13 -8.33 -6.40
N PRO A 157 1.90 -7.16 -5.79
CA PRO A 157 2.76 -6.00 -5.97
C PRO A 157 4.19 -6.28 -5.53
N GLU A 158 5.14 -5.52 -6.05
CA GLU A 158 6.54 -5.56 -5.65
C GLU A 158 6.79 -4.72 -4.39
N ILE A 159 6.02 -3.63 -4.24
CA ILE A 159 6.17 -2.64 -3.18
C ILE A 159 4.87 -2.54 -2.37
N ILE A 160 4.98 -2.55 -1.05
CA ILE A 160 3.87 -2.33 -0.13
C ILE A 160 4.13 -1.06 0.66
N LEU A 161 3.21 -0.11 0.56
CA LEU A 161 3.23 1.14 1.31
C LEU A 161 2.20 1.05 2.44
N ALA A 162 2.67 1.07 3.70
CA ALA A 162 1.84 0.94 4.88
C ALA A 162 1.92 2.22 5.73
N ASP A 163 0.83 2.98 5.80
CA ASP A 163 0.72 4.19 6.62
C ASP A 163 0.06 3.86 7.96
N GLU A 164 0.83 3.92 9.04
CA GLU A 164 0.41 3.60 10.41
C GLU A 164 -0.39 2.28 10.53
N PRO A 165 0.13 1.14 9.99
CA PRO A 165 -0.65 -0.09 9.82
C PRO A 165 -1.11 -0.74 11.14
N THR A 166 -0.64 -0.26 12.28
CA THR A 166 -1.01 -0.75 13.61
C THR A 166 -1.65 0.32 14.48
N GLY A 167 -1.82 1.55 13.97
CA GLY A 167 -2.24 2.71 14.76
C GLY A 167 -3.63 2.58 15.41
N ALA A 168 -4.53 1.80 14.80
CA ALA A 168 -5.88 1.57 15.29
C ALA A 168 -6.06 0.23 16.04
N LEU A 169 -4.96 -0.50 16.30
CA LEU A 169 -4.98 -1.86 16.83
C LEU A 169 -4.43 -1.90 18.27
N ASP A 170 -4.88 -2.90 19.04
CA ASP A 170 -4.22 -3.25 20.30
C ASP A 170 -2.81 -3.82 20.06
N GLN A 171 -2.04 -3.93 21.14
CA GLN A 171 -0.62 -4.28 21.05
C GLN A 171 -0.38 -5.70 20.50
N GLU A 172 -1.24 -6.66 20.85
CA GLU A 172 -1.12 -8.05 20.42
C GLU A 172 -1.44 -8.18 18.92
N THR A 173 -2.60 -7.69 18.52
CA THR A 173 -3.02 -7.64 17.10
C THR A 173 -2.01 -6.86 16.25
N GLY A 174 -1.46 -5.75 16.77
CA GLY A 174 -0.42 -4.98 16.10
C GLY A 174 0.84 -5.80 15.82
N ARG A 175 1.27 -6.65 16.76
CA ARG A 175 2.42 -7.55 16.55
C ARG A 175 2.15 -8.57 15.45
N GLU A 176 0.96 -9.20 15.45
CA GLU A 176 0.57 -10.14 14.40
C GLU A 176 0.61 -9.49 13.01
N VAL A 177 0.12 -8.26 12.89
CA VAL A 177 0.17 -7.49 11.64
C VAL A 177 1.63 -7.23 11.20
N MET A 178 2.52 -6.86 12.12
CA MET A 178 3.95 -6.67 11.80
C MET A 178 4.64 -7.98 11.39
N GLU A 179 4.24 -9.11 11.96
CA GLU A 179 4.73 -10.43 11.53
C GLU A 179 4.29 -10.77 10.10
N ILE A 180 3.06 -10.39 9.69
CA ILE A 180 2.60 -10.54 8.31
C ILE A 180 3.51 -9.73 7.37
N PHE A 181 3.79 -8.47 7.68
CA PHE A 181 4.71 -7.66 6.87
C PHE A 181 6.11 -8.26 6.81
N SER A 182 6.62 -8.75 7.94
CA SER A 182 7.93 -9.43 7.97
C SER A 182 7.96 -10.65 7.05
N LYS A 183 6.92 -11.49 7.07
CA LYS A 183 6.81 -12.64 6.16
C LYS A 183 6.76 -12.21 4.69
N LEU A 184 6.00 -11.16 4.37
CA LEU A 184 5.92 -10.61 3.01
C LEU A 184 7.27 -10.09 2.52
N ASN A 185 8.03 -9.42 3.39
CA ASN A 185 9.37 -8.96 3.07
C ASN A 185 10.35 -10.13 2.84
N GLN A 186 10.32 -11.16 3.69
CA GLN A 186 11.12 -12.39 3.50
C GLN A 186 10.81 -13.10 2.17
N GLN A 187 9.61 -12.89 1.60
CA GLN A 187 9.23 -13.34 0.27
C GLN A 187 9.70 -12.41 -0.86
N GLY A 188 10.52 -11.41 -0.54
CA GLY A 188 11.12 -10.47 -1.49
C GLY A 188 10.28 -9.22 -1.77
N LYS A 189 9.25 -8.93 -0.98
CA LYS A 189 8.51 -7.66 -1.12
C LYS A 189 9.27 -6.52 -0.46
N THR A 190 9.29 -5.37 -1.11
CA THR A 190 9.77 -4.10 -0.52
C THR A 190 8.65 -3.49 0.31
N ILE A 191 8.93 -3.05 1.56
CA ILE A 191 7.92 -2.52 2.48
C ILE A 191 8.39 -1.20 3.07
#